data_718b4eb7bec39afde1e7bc0b43b34c18
#
_entry.id   718b4eb7bec39afde1e7bc0b43b34c18
#
_cell.length_a   1.000
_cell.length_b   1.000
_cell.length_c   1.000
_cell.angle_alpha   90.00
_cell.angle_beta   90.00
_cell.angle_gamma   90.00
#
_symmetry.space_group_name_H-M   'P 1'
#
loop_
_entity.id
_entity.type
_entity.pdbx_description
1 polymer ?
#
loop_
_entity_poly.entity_id
_entity_poly.type
_entity_poly.pdbx_seq_one_letter_code
_entity_poly.pdbx_strand_id
1 'polypeptide(L)'
;MPGDAPPERRQADHRRPYLMLPPPVRAGAAWSAAIVLLITVASLVVFALVELRAATVPVILALLGTSLLYPVMPWMVRRGVSRSVAAGLTCAVLVTAVGAVISLLVNSLVHSAPQIADALPEAGDRLASWLGPVGEKIRHALDNAQGETDSLLSTLTNGVLSGLGLATQIGTGGVLALALVFFFLRDGHRTGDVIRSYLPARSAETVVACAERAFEAMAGFMRGTTLIALIDALFITVGLLALGVPGAPGLGALVFMGAYIPFVGAFLSGAVAVLVALADGGLGTALWALGIVLAVQAIEGNVLQPVIQSRTVELHPGTIMVAVVAGSGIAGIIGALLAVPVCAAGLGVVSVLRGAPGRGRRPDRNGGGVNGGAVNGGAVNGGAVAGPAVEGRQE
;
A
#
# COMPACT_ATOMS: atom_id res chain seq x y z
N MET A 1 -26.26 83.33 34.95
CA MET A 1 -26.95 82.07 34.81
C MET A 1 -26.01 81.13 34.04
N PRO A 2 -25.38 80.15 34.67
CA PRO A 2 -24.54 79.18 34.00
C PRO A 2 -25.42 77.97 33.55
N GLY A 3 -25.28 77.61 32.29
CA GLY A 3 -26.05 76.52 31.69
C GLY A 3 -25.52 75.17 32.10
N ASP A 4 -26.49 74.29 32.37
CA ASP A 4 -26.32 72.87 32.67
C ASP A 4 -25.69 72.11 31.49
N ALA A 5 -24.54 71.50 31.71
CA ALA A 5 -24.03 70.49 30.82
C ALA A 5 -24.66 69.15 31.12
N PRO A 6 -25.13 68.37 30.13
CA PRO A 6 -25.71 67.05 30.35
C PRO A 6 -24.70 66.06 30.84
N PRO A 7 -25.10 65.07 31.70
CA PRO A 7 -24.20 64.08 32.26
C PRO A 7 -23.71 63.11 31.14
N GLU A 8 -22.37 63.05 31.00
CA GLU A 8 -21.71 62.02 30.21
C GLU A 8 -22.16 60.63 30.67
N ARG A 9 -22.87 59.92 29.78
CA ARG A 9 -23.15 58.52 29.96
C ARG A 9 -21.84 57.77 29.92
N ARG A 10 -21.31 57.42 31.07
CA ARG A 10 -20.28 56.37 31.18
C ARG A 10 -20.83 55.10 30.64
N GLN A 11 -20.50 54.79 29.38
CA GLN A 11 -20.65 53.44 28.84
C GLN A 11 -19.76 52.54 29.68
N ALA A 12 -20.37 51.77 30.58
CA ALA A 12 -19.71 50.70 31.30
C ALA A 12 -19.25 49.66 30.25
N ASP A 13 -17.94 49.73 29.95
CA ASP A 13 -17.24 48.74 29.13
C ASP A 13 -17.27 47.41 29.92
N HIS A 14 -18.31 46.60 29.66
CA HIS A 14 -18.40 45.23 30.14
C HIS A 14 -17.37 44.37 29.43
N ARG A 15 -16.08 44.69 29.62
CA ARG A 15 -14.98 43.79 29.28
C ARG A 15 -15.12 42.54 30.11
N ARG A 16 -15.54 41.46 29.48
CA ARG A 16 -15.67 40.13 30.08
C ARG A 16 -14.32 39.71 30.66
N PRO A 17 -14.17 39.46 31.99
CA PRO A 17 -12.88 39.26 32.64
C PRO A 17 -12.18 37.94 32.39
N TYR A 18 -12.80 37.02 31.59
CA TYR A 18 -12.33 35.66 31.40
C TYR A 18 -11.39 35.45 30.19
N LEU A 19 -10.93 36.51 29.56
CA LEU A 19 -10.04 36.42 28.38
C LEU A 19 -8.63 36.99 28.62
N MET A 20 -8.21 37.13 29.85
CA MET A 20 -6.88 37.66 30.20
C MET A 20 -5.84 36.54 30.47
N LEU A 21 -5.87 35.45 29.67
CA LEU A 21 -4.76 34.52 29.68
C LEU A 21 -3.58 35.14 28.91
N PRO A 22 -2.31 35.04 29.43
CA PRO A 22 -1.14 35.52 28.74
C PRO A 22 -1.07 34.99 27.30
N PRO A 23 -0.55 35.77 26.33
CA PRO A 23 -0.48 35.38 24.92
C PRO A 23 0.09 34.00 24.67
N PRO A 24 1.16 33.53 25.35
CA PRO A 24 1.68 32.17 25.16
C PRO A 24 0.72 31.07 25.63
N VAL A 25 -0.05 31.32 26.71
CA VAL A 25 -1.03 30.33 27.20
C VAL A 25 -2.23 30.23 26.25
N ARG A 26 -2.67 31.35 25.66
CA ARG A 26 -3.73 31.34 24.63
C ARG A 26 -3.27 30.60 23.38
N ALA A 27 -2.04 30.78 22.91
CA ALA A 27 -1.48 30.06 21.81
C ALA A 27 -1.39 28.56 22.14
N GLY A 28 -0.89 28.18 23.31
CA GLY A 28 -0.85 26.79 23.77
C GLY A 28 -2.23 26.15 23.85
N ALA A 29 -3.22 26.85 24.42
CA ALA A 29 -4.60 26.35 24.49
C ALA A 29 -5.23 26.17 23.10
N ALA A 30 -4.99 27.10 22.16
CA ALA A 30 -5.48 26.98 20.78
C ALA A 30 -4.84 25.79 20.06
N TRP A 31 -3.55 25.55 20.21
CA TRP A 31 -2.87 24.39 19.67
C TRP A 31 -3.36 23.09 20.29
N SER A 32 -3.54 23.04 21.61
CA SER A 32 -4.11 21.87 22.30
C SER A 32 -5.53 21.56 21.83
N ALA A 33 -6.38 22.60 21.73
CA ALA A 33 -7.73 22.43 21.22
C ALA A 33 -7.76 21.93 19.76
N ALA A 34 -6.88 22.48 18.90
CA ALA A 34 -6.74 22.04 17.52
C ALA A 34 -6.28 20.57 17.42
N ILE A 35 -5.31 20.16 18.25
CA ILE A 35 -4.82 18.77 18.31
C ILE A 35 -5.92 17.83 18.81
N VAL A 36 -6.63 18.19 19.88
CA VAL A 36 -7.74 17.39 20.41
C VAL A 36 -8.85 17.24 19.36
N LEU A 37 -9.23 18.34 18.71
CA LEU A 37 -10.23 18.31 17.63
C LEU A 37 -9.77 17.41 16.49
N LEU A 38 -8.52 17.51 16.07
CA LEU A 38 -7.96 16.67 15.01
C LEU A 38 -7.99 15.18 15.39
N ILE A 39 -7.57 14.84 16.61
CA ILE A 39 -7.60 13.48 17.14
C ILE A 39 -9.05 12.97 17.22
N THR A 40 -9.96 13.79 17.70
CA THR A 40 -11.40 13.42 17.82
C THR A 40 -12.00 13.14 16.44
N VAL A 41 -11.76 14.02 15.46
CA VAL A 41 -12.25 13.83 14.08
C VAL A 41 -11.60 12.60 13.46
N ALA A 42 -10.29 12.41 13.61
CA ALA A 42 -9.60 11.22 13.12
C ALA A 42 -10.15 9.93 13.76
N SER A 43 -10.36 9.93 15.07
CA SER A 43 -10.96 8.78 15.78
C SER A 43 -12.39 8.49 15.32
N LEU A 44 -13.19 9.51 15.08
CA LEU A 44 -14.55 9.36 14.57
C LEU A 44 -14.56 8.78 13.15
N VAL A 45 -13.65 9.25 12.29
CA VAL A 45 -13.50 8.71 10.93
C VAL A 45 -13.05 7.24 10.98
N VAL A 46 -12.06 6.90 11.80
CA VAL A 46 -11.61 5.51 11.97
C VAL A 46 -12.75 4.65 12.51
N PHE A 47 -13.47 5.11 13.52
CA PHE A 47 -14.63 4.40 14.08
C PHE A 47 -15.69 4.14 13.00
N ALA A 48 -16.06 5.15 12.22
CA ALA A 48 -17.01 5.00 11.11
C ALA A 48 -16.52 4.01 10.04
N LEU A 49 -15.23 4.04 9.68
CA LEU A 49 -14.65 3.09 8.73
C LEU A 49 -14.66 1.65 9.25
N VAL A 50 -14.45 1.47 10.56
CA VAL A 50 -14.48 0.15 11.22
C VAL A 50 -15.91 -0.38 11.32
N GLU A 51 -16.87 0.47 11.70
CA GLU A 51 -18.27 0.08 11.78
C GLU A 51 -18.83 -0.28 10.40
N LEU A 52 -18.45 0.49 9.37
CA LEU A 52 -18.82 0.25 7.98
C LEU A 52 -17.84 -0.69 7.24
N ARG A 53 -17.11 -1.55 7.95
CA ARG A 53 -16.09 -2.44 7.36
C ARG A 53 -16.60 -3.27 6.18
N ALA A 54 -17.87 -3.67 6.21
CA ALA A 54 -18.49 -4.43 5.12
C ALA A 54 -18.49 -3.67 3.77
N ALA A 55 -18.55 -2.34 3.79
CA ALA A 55 -18.43 -1.50 2.60
C ALA A 55 -17.01 -0.98 2.40
N THR A 56 -16.33 -0.61 3.48
CA THR A 56 -14.99 0.00 3.44
C THR A 56 -13.93 -0.95 2.89
N VAL A 57 -13.95 -2.23 3.31
CA VAL A 57 -12.97 -3.23 2.86
C VAL A 57 -13.04 -3.45 1.35
N PRO A 58 -14.23 -3.73 0.73
CA PRO A 58 -14.32 -3.85 -0.72
C PRO A 58 -13.88 -2.59 -1.48
N VAL A 59 -14.18 -1.39 -0.95
CA VAL A 59 -13.74 -0.12 -1.58
C VAL A 59 -12.22 0.00 -1.58
N ILE A 60 -11.56 -0.26 -0.45
CA ILE A 60 -10.09 -0.18 -0.35
C ILE A 60 -9.45 -1.26 -1.23
N LEU A 61 -9.96 -2.49 -1.21
CA LEU A 61 -9.48 -3.56 -2.10
C LEU A 61 -9.64 -3.19 -3.57
N ALA A 62 -10.76 -2.56 -3.93
CA ALA A 62 -11.00 -2.08 -5.29
C ALA A 62 -10.02 -0.97 -5.69
N LEU A 63 -9.72 -0.03 -4.78
CA LEU A 63 -8.71 0.99 -5.01
C LEU A 63 -7.32 0.38 -5.20
N LEU A 64 -6.94 -0.62 -4.40
CA LEU A 64 -5.68 -1.36 -4.54
C LEU A 64 -5.60 -2.09 -5.88
N GLY A 65 -6.63 -2.86 -6.23
CA GLY A 65 -6.70 -3.56 -7.52
C GLY A 65 -6.65 -2.58 -8.69
N THR A 66 -7.40 -1.49 -8.61
CA THR A 66 -7.37 -0.43 -9.62
C THR A 66 -5.98 0.20 -9.74
N SER A 67 -5.34 0.50 -8.61
CA SER A 67 -4.02 1.14 -8.58
C SER A 67 -2.92 0.28 -9.20
N LEU A 68 -3.02 -1.04 -9.01
CA LEU A 68 -2.11 -2.02 -9.61
C LEU A 68 -2.32 -2.10 -11.13
N LEU A 69 -3.57 -2.16 -11.57
CA LEU A 69 -3.95 -2.43 -12.96
C LEU A 69 -4.08 -1.16 -13.82
N TYR A 70 -4.09 0.02 -13.19
CA TYR A 70 -4.25 1.30 -13.88
C TYR A 70 -3.29 1.52 -15.07
N PRO A 71 -2.00 1.12 -15.04
CA PRO A 71 -1.08 1.31 -16.16
C PRO A 71 -1.50 0.59 -17.44
N VAL A 72 -2.27 -0.48 -17.33
CA VAL A 72 -2.75 -1.28 -18.48
C VAL A 72 -3.80 -0.50 -19.28
N MET A 73 -4.63 0.31 -18.59
CA MET A 73 -5.73 1.04 -19.20
C MET A 73 -5.30 2.01 -20.33
N PRO A 74 -4.33 2.95 -20.11
CA PRO A 74 -3.90 3.86 -21.16
C PRO A 74 -3.28 3.13 -22.36
N TRP A 75 -2.63 1.99 -22.13
CA TRP A 75 -2.03 1.18 -23.20
C TRP A 75 -3.10 0.54 -24.09
N MET A 76 -4.16 -0.03 -23.50
CA MET A 76 -5.28 -0.62 -24.25
C MET A 76 -6.09 0.44 -25.00
N VAL A 77 -6.38 1.57 -24.37
CA VAL A 77 -7.13 2.68 -24.99
C VAL A 77 -6.37 3.27 -26.15
N ARG A 78 -5.03 3.42 -26.06
CA ARG A 78 -4.19 3.87 -27.18
C ARG A 78 -4.18 2.90 -28.36
N ARG A 79 -4.50 1.62 -28.15
CA ARG A 79 -4.69 0.63 -29.23
C ARG A 79 -6.11 0.58 -29.80
N GLY A 80 -6.96 1.52 -29.44
CA GLY A 80 -8.32 1.65 -29.97
C GLY A 80 -9.38 0.85 -29.22
N VAL A 81 -9.02 0.20 -28.09
CA VAL A 81 -9.99 -0.54 -27.27
C VAL A 81 -10.86 0.46 -26.49
N SER A 82 -12.18 0.30 -26.52
CA SER A 82 -13.07 1.14 -25.73
C SER A 82 -12.81 0.96 -24.23
N ARG A 83 -12.96 2.03 -23.44
CA ARG A 83 -12.66 2.01 -21.98
C ARG A 83 -13.43 0.94 -21.23
N SER A 84 -14.68 0.68 -21.57
CA SER A 84 -15.49 -0.34 -20.92
C SER A 84 -14.96 -1.75 -21.22
N VAL A 85 -14.55 -2.02 -22.47
CA VAL A 85 -13.98 -3.32 -22.86
C VAL A 85 -12.61 -3.50 -22.22
N ALA A 86 -11.77 -2.46 -22.19
CA ALA A 86 -10.47 -2.48 -21.55
C ALA A 86 -10.61 -2.78 -20.03
N ALA A 87 -11.53 -2.09 -19.34
CA ALA A 87 -11.82 -2.35 -17.92
C ALA A 87 -12.32 -3.78 -17.68
N GLY A 88 -13.26 -4.27 -18.51
CA GLY A 88 -13.78 -5.63 -18.42
C GLY A 88 -12.69 -6.70 -18.62
N LEU A 89 -11.84 -6.52 -19.65
CA LEU A 89 -10.74 -7.46 -19.91
C LEU A 89 -9.70 -7.44 -18.79
N THR A 90 -9.39 -6.25 -18.25
CA THR A 90 -8.48 -6.13 -17.12
C THR A 90 -9.03 -6.77 -15.85
N CYS A 91 -10.34 -6.65 -15.59
CA CYS A 91 -11.01 -7.39 -14.51
C CYS A 91 -11.00 -8.89 -14.72
N ALA A 92 -11.21 -9.35 -15.96
CA ALA A 92 -11.15 -10.80 -16.29
C ALA A 92 -9.73 -11.36 -16.03
N VAL A 93 -8.70 -10.64 -16.43
CA VAL A 93 -7.29 -11.01 -16.14
C VAL A 93 -7.04 -11.05 -14.62
N LEU A 94 -7.53 -10.05 -13.86
CA LEU A 94 -7.40 -10.05 -12.39
C LEU A 94 -8.06 -11.28 -11.77
N VAL A 95 -9.31 -11.58 -12.14
CA VAL A 95 -10.04 -12.74 -11.62
C VAL A 95 -9.32 -14.04 -11.96
N THR A 96 -8.84 -14.17 -13.20
CA THR A 96 -8.09 -15.36 -13.63
C THR A 96 -6.77 -15.49 -12.86
N ALA A 97 -6.03 -14.40 -12.68
CA ALA A 97 -4.76 -14.41 -11.95
C ALA A 97 -4.97 -14.77 -10.47
N VAL A 98 -5.93 -14.11 -9.80
CA VAL A 98 -6.27 -14.41 -8.40
C VAL A 98 -6.79 -15.84 -8.25
N GLY A 99 -7.67 -16.28 -9.15
CA GLY A 99 -8.19 -17.65 -9.18
C GLY A 99 -7.09 -18.69 -9.37
N ALA A 100 -6.12 -18.43 -10.25
CA ALA A 100 -4.97 -19.32 -10.46
C ALA A 100 -4.10 -19.42 -9.21
N VAL A 101 -3.77 -18.28 -8.56
CA VAL A 101 -2.99 -18.27 -7.31
C VAL A 101 -3.71 -19.03 -6.19
N ILE A 102 -5.01 -18.79 -6.01
CA ILE A 102 -5.81 -19.50 -5.00
C ILE A 102 -5.88 -21.01 -5.32
N SER A 103 -6.07 -21.38 -6.58
CA SER A 103 -6.11 -22.78 -7.02
C SER A 103 -4.77 -23.49 -6.74
N LEU A 104 -3.65 -22.86 -7.07
CA LEU A 104 -2.33 -23.40 -6.76
C LEU A 104 -2.12 -23.58 -5.26
N LEU A 105 -2.51 -22.57 -4.46
CA LEU A 105 -2.41 -22.62 -3.01
C LEU A 105 -3.26 -23.73 -2.41
N VAL A 106 -4.55 -23.81 -2.78
CA VAL A 106 -5.47 -24.84 -2.28
C VAL A 106 -4.99 -26.24 -2.66
N ASN A 107 -4.61 -26.42 -3.93
CA ASN A 107 -4.11 -27.71 -4.41
C ASN A 107 -2.85 -28.15 -3.65
N SER A 108 -1.91 -27.21 -3.40
CA SER A 108 -0.70 -27.51 -2.61
C SER A 108 -1.03 -27.85 -1.16
N LEU A 109 -1.88 -27.04 -0.52
CA LEU A 109 -2.28 -27.27 0.88
C LEU A 109 -2.97 -28.63 1.05
N VAL A 110 -3.93 -28.96 0.20
CA VAL A 110 -4.67 -30.24 0.26
C VAL A 110 -3.75 -31.44 0.10
N HIS A 111 -2.75 -31.35 -0.79
CA HIS A 111 -1.81 -32.45 -1.00
C HIS A 111 -0.68 -32.52 0.04
N SER A 112 -0.22 -31.38 0.58
CA SER A 112 0.89 -31.32 1.51
C SER A 112 0.46 -31.37 2.98
N ALA A 113 -0.79 -31.04 3.30
CA ALA A 113 -1.27 -30.97 4.68
C ALA A 113 -1.18 -32.33 5.42
N PRO A 114 -1.57 -33.50 4.85
CA PRO A 114 -1.40 -34.78 5.52
C PRO A 114 0.07 -35.10 5.80
N GLN A 115 0.95 -34.83 4.82
CA GLN A 115 2.38 -35.05 4.94
C GLN A 115 3.02 -34.19 6.04
N ILE A 116 2.59 -32.93 6.15
CA ILE A 116 3.04 -32.02 7.21
C ILE A 116 2.56 -32.50 8.58
N ALA A 117 1.29 -32.90 8.70
CA ALA A 117 0.72 -33.40 9.94
C ALA A 117 1.44 -34.65 10.46
N ASP A 118 1.80 -35.56 9.56
CA ASP A 118 2.51 -36.80 9.90
C ASP A 118 3.99 -36.55 10.24
N ALA A 119 4.64 -35.58 9.60
CA ALA A 119 6.06 -35.31 9.80
C ALA A 119 6.34 -34.32 10.93
N LEU A 120 5.37 -33.53 11.36
CA LEU A 120 5.56 -32.52 12.41
C LEU A 120 5.99 -33.11 13.77
N PRO A 121 5.38 -34.22 14.27
CA PRO A 121 5.82 -34.90 15.49
C PRO A 121 7.27 -35.43 15.40
N GLU A 122 7.57 -36.09 14.28
CA GLU A 122 8.91 -36.66 14.05
C GLU A 122 10.00 -35.57 13.95
N ALA A 123 9.66 -34.45 13.29
CA ALA A 123 10.52 -33.28 13.23
C ALA A 123 10.73 -32.64 14.60
N GLY A 124 9.67 -32.55 15.42
CA GLY A 124 9.72 -32.04 16.78
C GLY A 124 10.64 -32.90 17.68
N ASP A 125 10.51 -34.19 17.58
CA ASP A 125 11.34 -35.14 18.36
C ASP A 125 12.82 -35.11 17.95
N ARG A 126 13.11 -35.00 16.65
CA ARG A 126 14.47 -34.82 16.12
C ARG A 126 15.08 -33.48 16.52
N LEU A 127 14.32 -32.40 16.47
CA LEU A 127 14.77 -31.07 16.92
C LEU A 127 14.99 -31.05 18.43
N ALA A 128 14.11 -31.68 19.22
CA ALA A 128 14.26 -31.79 20.69
C ALA A 128 15.54 -32.54 21.07
N SER A 129 15.82 -33.63 20.36
CA SER A 129 17.03 -34.41 20.61
C SER A 129 18.34 -33.66 20.24
N TRP A 130 18.28 -32.74 19.30
CA TRP A 130 19.44 -32.00 18.78
C TRP A 130 19.69 -30.67 19.52
N LEU A 131 18.63 -29.96 19.88
CA LEU A 131 18.69 -28.64 20.53
C LEU A 131 18.50 -28.66 22.04
N GLY A 132 18.34 -29.85 22.66
CA GLY A 132 18.18 -29.98 24.11
C GLY A 132 17.00 -29.13 24.64
N PRO A 133 17.19 -28.34 25.72
CA PRO A 133 16.10 -27.58 26.35
C PRO A 133 15.40 -26.57 25.47
N VAL A 134 16.05 -26.09 24.39
CA VAL A 134 15.45 -25.20 23.41
C VAL A 134 14.56 -25.99 22.46
N GLY A 135 14.95 -27.18 22.07
CA GLY A 135 14.17 -28.11 21.27
C GLY A 135 12.86 -28.55 21.94
N GLU A 136 12.89 -28.75 23.25
CA GLU A 136 11.69 -29.06 24.04
C GLU A 136 10.65 -27.93 24.03
N LYS A 137 11.09 -26.66 24.09
CA LYS A 137 10.21 -25.50 23.97
C LYS A 137 9.61 -25.40 22.57
N ILE A 138 10.39 -25.70 21.54
CA ILE A 138 9.91 -25.73 20.15
C ILE A 138 8.90 -26.85 19.96
N ARG A 139 9.17 -28.03 20.51
CA ARG A 139 8.25 -29.17 20.53
C ARG A 139 6.90 -28.81 21.16
N HIS A 140 6.93 -28.24 22.38
CA HIS A 140 5.68 -27.78 23.02
C HIS A 140 4.94 -26.71 22.21
N ALA A 141 5.64 -25.82 21.51
CA ALA A 141 5.03 -24.86 20.61
C ALA A 141 4.41 -25.53 19.38
N LEU A 142 5.05 -26.56 18.84
CA LEU A 142 4.54 -27.37 17.73
C LEU A 142 3.34 -28.23 18.15
N ASP A 143 3.37 -28.87 19.31
CA ASP A 143 2.26 -29.65 19.88
C ASP A 143 1.02 -28.75 20.09
N ASN A 144 1.22 -27.52 20.59
CA ASN A 144 0.13 -26.54 20.71
C ASN A 144 -0.39 -26.06 19.35
N ALA A 145 0.49 -25.91 18.36
CA ALA A 145 0.11 -25.53 16.99
C ALA A 145 -0.64 -26.65 16.24
N GLN A 146 -0.45 -27.93 16.61
CA GLN A 146 -1.20 -29.05 16.02
C GLN A 146 -2.70 -28.94 16.27
N GLY A 147 -3.12 -28.58 17.49
CA GLY A 147 -4.54 -28.37 17.80
C GLY A 147 -5.17 -27.21 17.01
N GLU A 148 -4.40 -26.15 16.72
CA GLU A 148 -4.82 -25.05 15.87
C GLU A 148 -4.78 -25.41 14.38
N THR A 149 -3.80 -26.25 13.98
CA THR A 149 -3.66 -26.72 12.59
C THR A 149 -4.78 -27.68 12.22
N ASP A 150 -5.17 -28.59 13.12
CA ASP A 150 -6.34 -29.46 12.93
C ASP A 150 -7.63 -28.65 12.85
N SER A 151 -7.75 -27.61 13.63
CA SER A 151 -8.87 -26.65 13.56
C SER A 151 -8.85 -25.85 12.25
N LEU A 152 -7.69 -25.41 11.80
CA LEU A 152 -7.54 -24.71 10.53
C LEU A 152 -7.76 -25.64 9.32
N LEU A 153 -7.22 -26.87 9.38
CA LEU A 153 -7.43 -27.88 8.35
C LEU A 153 -8.88 -28.33 8.27
N SER A 154 -9.53 -28.56 9.42
CA SER A 154 -10.97 -28.86 9.46
C SER A 154 -11.80 -27.68 8.99
N THR A 155 -11.40 -26.46 9.29
CA THR A 155 -12.05 -25.21 8.83
C THR A 155 -11.82 -25.03 7.33
N LEU A 156 -10.64 -25.34 6.80
CA LEU A 156 -10.33 -25.25 5.37
C LEU A 156 -11.00 -26.40 4.59
N THR A 157 -10.93 -27.64 5.07
CA THR A 157 -11.57 -28.80 4.41
C THR A 157 -13.09 -28.73 4.52
N ASN A 158 -13.63 -28.37 5.68
CA ASN A 158 -15.06 -28.14 5.84
C ASN A 158 -15.52 -26.85 5.13
N GLY A 159 -14.67 -25.83 5.06
CA GLY A 159 -14.90 -24.60 4.31
C GLY A 159 -14.87 -24.82 2.79
N VAL A 160 -13.99 -25.68 2.29
CA VAL A 160 -13.97 -26.10 0.88
C VAL A 160 -15.13 -27.04 0.57
N LEU A 161 -15.49 -27.94 1.47
CA LEU A 161 -16.61 -28.84 1.33
C LEU A 161 -17.97 -28.17 1.59
N SER A 162 -18.02 -27.20 2.49
CA SER A 162 -19.19 -26.34 2.74
C SER A 162 -19.18 -25.05 1.93
N GLY A 163 -18.52 -25.05 0.78
CA GLY A 163 -18.24 -23.92 -0.12
C GLY A 163 -19.34 -22.86 -0.34
N LEU A 164 -20.49 -23.02 0.30
CA LEU A 164 -21.60 -22.05 0.36
C LEU A 164 -21.43 -20.98 1.44
N GLY A 165 -20.75 -21.24 2.57
CA GLY A 165 -20.64 -20.26 3.68
C GLY A 165 -19.49 -19.25 3.48
N LEU A 166 -18.33 -19.72 3.04
CA LEU A 166 -17.20 -18.84 2.66
C LEU A 166 -17.44 -18.18 1.30
N ALA A 167 -18.06 -18.88 0.34
CA ALA A 167 -18.43 -18.32 -0.95
C ALA A 167 -19.43 -17.17 -0.81
N THR A 168 -20.32 -17.17 0.19
CA THR A 168 -21.25 -16.04 0.40
C THR A 168 -20.58 -14.82 1.04
N GLN A 169 -19.64 -14.98 1.96
CA GLN A 169 -18.93 -13.84 2.56
C GLN A 169 -17.83 -13.28 1.64
N ILE A 170 -17.02 -14.15 1.04
CA ILE A 170 -16.00 -13.75 0.05
C ILE A 170 -16.68 -13.35 -1.25
N GLY A 171 -17.78 -13.99 -1.62
CA GLY A 171 -18.53 -13.71 -2.84
C GLY A 171 -19.15 -12.33 -2.86
N THR A 172 -19.88 -11.93 -1.82
CA THR A 172 -20.50 -10.59 -1.77
C THR A 172 -19.47 -9.47 -1.72
N GLY A 173 -18.45 -9.58 -0.85
CA GLY A 173 -17.37 -8.59 -0.77
C GLY A 173 -16.49 -8.57 -2.01
N GLY A 174 -16.14 -9.73 -2.55
CA GLY A 174 -15.33 -9.88 -3.76
C GLY A 174 -16.03 -9.41 -5.02
N VAL A 175 -17.30 -9.75 -5.20
CA VAL A 175 -18.11 -9.25 -6.34
C VAL A 175 -18.26 -7.75 -6.27
N LEU A 176 -18.53 -7.19 -5.08
CA LEU A 176 -18.59 -5.74 -4.90
C LEU A 176 -17.24 -5.09 -5.19
N ALA A 177 -16.14 -5.64 -4.67
CA ALA A 177 -14.80 -5.12 -4.94
C ALA A 177 -14.49 -5.17 -6.44
N LEU A 178 -14.79 -6.27 -7.12
CA LEU A 178 -14.58 -6.43 -8.57
C LEU A 178 -15.41 -5.45 -9.39
N ALA A 179 -16.69 -5.26 -9.03
CA ALA A 179 -17.55 -4.27 -9.67
C ALA A 179 -16.99 -2.85 -9.49
N LEU A 180 -16.50 -2.54 -8.28
CA LEU A 180 -15.85 -1.25 -7.99
C LEU A 180 -14.54 -1.10 -8.77
N VAL A 181 -13.69 -2.14 -8.88
CA VAL A 181 -12.49 -2.13 -9.75
C VAL A 181 -12.88 -1.77 -11.18
N PHE A 182 -13.91 -2.42 -11.71
CA PHE A 182 -14.40 -2.14 -13.05
C PHE A 182 -14.80 -0.66 -13.22
N PHE A 183 -15.61 -0.12 -12.31
CA PHE A 183 -16.04 1.26 -12.35
C PHE A 183 -14.89 2.24 -12.16
N PHE A 184 -13.97 1.98 -11.24
CA PHE A 184 -12.81 2.84 -11.02
C PHE A 184 -11.84 2.84 -12.22
N LEU A 185 -11.63 1.71 -12.87
CA LEU A 185 -10.82 1.64 -14.10
C LEU A 185 -11.51 2.37 -15.26
N ARG A 186 -12.82 2.21 -15.39
CA ARG A 186 -13.60 2.82 -16.48
C ARG A 186 -13.73 4.33 -16.30
N ASP A 187 -14.17 4.77 -15.12
CA ASP A 187 -14.64 6.15 -14.87
C ASP A 187 -13.67 6.97 -14.02
N GLY A 188 -12.59 6.37 -13.50
CA GLY A 188 -11.63 7.02 -12.59
C GLY A 188 -11.01 8.31 -13.15
N HIS A 189 -10.92 8.45 -14.48
CA HIS A 189 -10.44 9.67 -15.13
C HIS A 189 -11.34 10.89 -14.90
N ARG A 190 -12.62 10.69 -14.53
CA ARG A 190 -13.60 11.74 -14.25
C ARG A 190 -13.60 12.17 -12.78
N THR A 191 -12.87 11.48 -11.91
CA THR A 191 -12.89 11.77 -10.47
C THR A 191 -12.52 13.21 -10.16
N GLY A 192 -11.55 13.80 -10.86
CA GLY A 192 -11.19 15.21 -10.70
C GLY A 192 -12.34 16.16 -11.06
N ASP A 193 -13.07 15.90 -12.15
CA ASP A 193 -14.19 16.73 -12.59
C ASP A 193 -15.38 16.62 -11.61
N VAL A 194 -15.63 15.42 -11.10
CA VAL A 194 -16.65 15.19 -10.08
C VAL A 194 -16.31 15.98 -8.81
N ILE A 195 -15.08 15.91 -8.31
CA ILE A 195 -14.65 16.67 -7.14
C ILE A 195 -14.86 18.18 -7.38
N ARG A 196 -14.47 18.70 -8.54
CA ARG A 196 -14.64 20.12 -8.89
C ARG A 196 -16.10 20.54 -8.97
N SER A 197 -17.03 19.64 -9.31
CA SER A 197 -18.45 19.97 -9.41
C SER A 197 -19.14 20.11 -8.05
N TYR A 198 -18.62 19.43 -7.00
CA TYR A 198 -19.22 19.46 -5.66
C TYR A 198 -18.54 20.43 -4.69
N LEU A 199 -17.29 20.84 -4.96
CA LEU A 199 -16.53 21.67 -4.04
C LEU A 199 -16.30 23.09 -4.58
N PRO A 200 -16.22 24.12 -3.69
CA PRO A 200 -15.83 25.46 -4.08
C PRO A 200 -14.44 25.45 -4.76
N ALA A 201 -14.25 26.24 -5.80
CA ALA A 201 -13.04 26.26 -6.62
C ALA A 201 -11.74 26.38 -5.79
N ARG A 202 -11.80 27.10 -4.66
CA ARG A 202 -10.64 27.33 -3.78
C ARG A 202 -10.12 26.07 -3.08
N SER A 203 -11.00 25.12 -2.78
CA SER A 203 -10.65 23.85 -2.09
C SER A 203 -10.60 22.68 -3.06
N ALA A 204 -11.30 22.74 -4.20
CA ALA A 204 -11.39 21.65 -5.15
C ALA A 204 -10.02 21.20 -5.67
N GLU A 205 -9.14 22.14 -6.06
CA GLU A 205 -7.81 21.80 -6.56
C GLU A 205 -6.92 21.13 -5.51
N THR A 206 -7.02 21.56 -4.24
CA THR A 206 -6.28 20.92 -3.16
C THR A 206 -6.78 19.49 -2.92
N VAL A 207 -8.10 19.28 -2.94
CA VAL A 207 -8.69 17.95 -2.74
C VAL A 207 -8.36 17.02 -3.91
N VAL A 208 -8.42 17.52 -5.16
CA VAL A 208 -8.00 16.75 -6.33
C VAL A 208 -6.53 16.35 -6.23
N ALA A 209 -5.65 17.30 -5.89
CA ALA A 209 -4.22 17.02 -5.72
C ALA A 209 -3.96 16.00 -4.59
N CYS A 210 -4.70 16.08 -3.48
CA CYS A 210 -4.63 15.10 -2.39
C CYS A 210 -5.07 13.70 -2.86
N ALA A 211 -6.19 13.61 -3.59
CA ALA A 211 -6.71 12.34 -4.09
C ALA A 211 -5.74 11.70 -5.11
N GLU A 212 -5.24 12.48 -6.06
CA GLU A 212 -4.25 12.02 -7.04
C GLU A 212 -2.98 11.52 -6.36
N ARG A 213 -2.44 12.28 -5.40
CA ARG A 213 -1.21 11.91 -4.70
C ARG A 213 -1.39 10.69 -3.80
N ALA A 214 -2.54 10.56 -3.12
CA ALA A 214 -2.88 9.38 -2.36
C ALA A 214 -2.93 8.13 -3.25
N PHE A 215 -3.61 8.24 -4.40
CA PHE A 215 -3.69 7.15 -5.37
C PHE A 215 -2.33 6.78 -5.96
N GLU A 216 -1.50 7.76 -6.34
CA GLU A 216 -0.14 7.53 -6.85
C GLU A 216 0.75 6.82 -5.82
N ALA A 217 0.71 7.25 -4.55
CA ALA A 217 1.47 6.63 -3.47
C ALA A 217 1.06 5.18 -3.24
N MET A 218 -0.25 4.93 -3.19
CA MET A 218 -0.81 3.59 -3.06
C MET A 218 -0.46 2.71 -4.27
N ALA A 219 -0.59 3.25 -5.49
CA ALA A 219 -0.27 2.56 -6.73
C ALA A 219 1.23 2.23 -6.84
N GLY A 220 2.09 3.13 -6.42
CA GLY A 220 3.53 2.91 -6.35
C GLY A 220 3.89 1.77 -5.41
N PHE A 221 3.33 1.80 -4.19
CA PHE A 221 3.50 0.74 -3.21
C PHE A 221 3.00 -0.63 -3.73
N MET A 222 1.77 -0.69 -4.23
CA MET A 222 1.16 -1.94 -4.73
C MET A 222 1.98 -2.56 -5.87
N ARG A 223 2.40 -1.76 -6.84
CA ARG A 223 3.23 -2.24 -7.95
C ARG A 223 4.59 -2.73 -7.49
N GLY A 224 5.21 -1.98 -6.58
CA GLY A 224 6.51 -2.39 -6.00
C GLY A 224 6.40 -3.71 -5.26
N THR A 225 5.45 -3.81 -4.33
CA THR A 225 5.22 -5.04 -3.55
C THR A 225 4.82 -6.22 -4.43
N THR A 226 3.95 -6.03 -5.44
CA THR A 226 3.56 -7.11 -6.36
C THR A 226 4.77 -7.63 -7.16
N LEU A 227 5.66 -6.76 -7.62
CA LEU A 227 6.85 -7.15 -8.36
C LEU A 227 7.83 -7.91 -7.46
N ILE A 228 8.07 -7.44 -6.25
CA ILE A 228 8.90 -8.15 -5.26
C ILE A 228 8.28 -9.51 -4.96
N ALA A 229 7.01 -9.56 -4.62
CA ALA A 229 6.28 -10.80 -4.33
C ALA A 229 6.38 -11.84 -5.46
N LEU A 230 6.30 -11.38 -6.71
CA LEU A 230 6.44 -12.26 -7.89
C LEU A 230 7.87 -12.81 -8.02
N ILE A 231 8.88 -12.00 -7.80
CA ILE A 231 10.29 -12.41 -7.87
C ILE A 231 10.61 -13.41 -6.74
N ASP A 232 10.17 -13.12 -5.51
CA ASP A 232 10.40 -13.99 -4.36
C ASP A 232 9.69 -15.34 -4.54
N ALA A 233 8.42 -15.32 -4.94
CA ALA A 233 7.66 -16.52 -5.24
C ALA A 233 8.33 -17.37 -6.34
N LEU A 234 8.84 -16.72 -7.39
CA LEU A 234 9.54 -17.41 -8.48
C LEU A 234 10.84 -18.06 -7.99
N PHE A 235 11.68 -17.31 -7.26
CA PHE A 235 12.97 -17.83 -6.78
C PHE A 235 12.79 -18.95 -5.77
N ILE A 236 11.84 -18.80 -4.83
CA ILE A 236 11.54 -19.85 -3.85
C ILE A 236 10.93 -21.08 -4.55
N THR A 237 10.01 -20.89 -5.50
CA THR A 237 9.45 -22.02 -6.26
C THR A 237 10.53 -22.78 -7.03
N VAL A 238 11.41 -22.09 -7.75
CA VAL A 238 12.50 -22.71 -8.50
C VAL A 238 13.47 -23.43 -7.57
N GLY A 239 13.81 -22.81 -6.44
CA GLY A 239 14.67 -23.43 -5.43
C GLY A 239 14.08 -24.70 -4.83
N LEU A 240 12.80 -24.68 -4.47
CA LEU A 240 12.08 -25.85 -3.93
C LEU A 240 11.89 -26.96 -4.99
N LEU A 241 11.64 -26.60 -6.26
CA LEU A 241 11.58 -27.56 -7.36
C LEU A 241 12.95 -28.25 -7.57
N ALA A 242 14.05 -27.50 -7.49
CA ALA A 242 15.40 -28.05 -7.59
C ALA A 242 15.74 -29.02 -6.46
N LEU A 243 15.13 -28.84 -5.28
CA LEU A 243 15.24 -29.74 -4.15
C LEU A 243 14.27 -30.95 -4.23
N GLY A 244 13.38 -30.99 -5.23
CA GLY A 244 12.37 -32.02 -5.39
C GLY A 244 11.19 -31.90 -4.41
N VAL A 245 11.03 -30.78 -3.71
CA VAL A 245 9.97 -30.59 -2.70
C VAL A 245 8.59 -30.61 -3.37
N PRO A 246 7.66 -31.46 -2.94
CA PRO A 246 6.32 -31.55 -3.51
C PRO A 246 5.52 -30.28 -3.23
N GLY A 247 4.63 -29.92 -4.14
CA GLY A 247 3.81 -28.72 -3.99
C GLY A 247 4.55 -27.38 -4.07
N ALA A 248 5.80 -27.35 -4.56
CA ALA A 248 6.61 -26.13 -4.68
C ALA A 248 5.88 -24.95 -5.36
N PRO A 249 5.07 -25.11 -6.44
CA PRO A 249 4.31 -23.99 -7.01
C PRO A 249 3.27 -23.41 -6.06
N GLY A 250 2.63 -24.25 -5.24
CA GLY A 250 1.69 -23.77 -4.23
C GLY A 250 2.37 -23.08 -3.05
N LEU A 251 3.56 -23.56 -2.64
CA LEU A 251 4.40 -22.86 -1.66
C LEU A 251 4.85 -21.50 -2.18
N GLY A 252 5.21 -21.41 -3.47
CA GLY A 252 5.46 -20.12 -4.12
C GLY A 252 4.23 -19.22 -4.16
N ALA A 253 3.04 -19.76 -4.41
CA ALA A 253 1.80 -19.01 -4.33
C ALA A 253 1.54 -18.48 -2.89
N LEU A 254 1.86 -19.28 -1.86
CA LEU A 254 1.79 -18.86 -0.47
C LEU A 254 2.78 -17.71 -0.17
N VAL A 255 4.01 -17.80 -0.68
CA VAL A 255 5.01 -16.72 -0.58
C VAL A 255 4.49 -15.46 -1.27
N PHE A 256 3.95 -15.58 -2.48
CA PHE A 256 3.37 -14.45 -3.21
C PHE A 256 2.25 -13.76 -2.42
N MET A 257 1.33 -14.52 -1.85
CA MET A 257 0.24 -13.98 -1.03
C MET A 257 0.76 -13.37 0.28
N GLY A 258 1.72 -14.05 0.92
CA GLY A 258 2.33 -13.60 2.17
C GLY A 258 3.09 -12.27 2.03
N ALA A 259 3.75 -12.04 0.92
CA ALA A 259 4.56 -10.84 0.67
C ALA A 259 3.79 -9.51 0.78
N TYR A 260 2.47 -9.55 0.70
CA TYR A 260 1.64 -8.36 0.91
C TYR A 260 1.50 -7.96 2.39
N ILE A 261 1.85 -8.84 3.32
CA ILE A 261 1.87 -8.54 4.76
C ILE A 261 3.35 -8.48 5.21
N PRO A 262 3.95 -7.29 5.31
CA PRO A 262 5.37 -7.16 5.60
C PRO A 262 5.79 -7.90 6.87
N PHE A 263 6.95 -8.52 6.83
CA PHE A 263 7.57 -9.32 7.89
C PHE A 263 6.81 -10.61 8.23
N VAL A 264 5.52 -10.53 8.52
CA VAL A 264 4.70 -11.68 8.95
C VAL A 264 4.55 -12.68 7.81
N GLY A 265 4.24 -12.18 6.63
CA GLY A 265 3.99 -13.03 5.46
C GLY A 265 5.23 -13.81 5.03
N ALA A 266 6.37 -13.14 4.91
CA ALA A 266 7.65 -13.76 4.53
C ALA A 266 8.10 -14.83 5.54
N PHE A 267 7.99 -14.51 6.84
CA PHE A 267 8.33 -15.47 7.90
C PHE A 267 7.41 -16.70 7.88
N LEU A 268 6.10 -16.47 7.80
CA LEU A 268 5.11 -17.56 7.85
C LEU A 268 5.21 -18.48 6.63
N SER A 269 5.26 -17.88 5.43
CA SER A 269 5.36 -18.65 4.18
C SER A 269 6.70 -19.38 4.06
N GLY A 270 7.79 -18.74 4.49
CA GLY A 270 9.11 -19.36 4.53
C GLY A 270 9.16 -20.53 5.52
N ALA A 271 8.58 -20.38 6.71
CA ALA A 271 8.48 -21.46 7.70
C ALA A 271 7.69 -22.66 7.16
N VAL A 272 6.54 -22.43 6.51
CA VAL A 272 5.76 -23.49 5.87
C VAL A 272 6.57 -24.20 4.79
N ALA A 273 7.30 -23.47 3.93
CA ALA A 273 8.14 -24.07 2.90
C ALA A 273 9.24 -24.97 3.48
N VAL A 274 9.90 -24.54 4.58
CA VAL A 274 10.91 -25.32 5.27
C VAL A 274 10.31 -26.55 5.94
N LEU A 275 9.12 -26.43 6.56
CA LEU A 275 8.43 -27.57 7.19
C LEU A 275 8.02 -28.63 6.16
N VAL A 276 7.50 -28.22 4.99
CA VAL A 276 7.19 -29.15 3.90
C VAL A 276 8.44 -29.85 3.40
N ALA A 277 9.55 -29.12 3.23
CA ALA A 277 10.84 -29.69 2.83
C ALA A 277 11.39 -30.66 3.89
N LEU A 278 11.13 -30.40 5.19
CA LEU A 278 11.51 -31.29 6.29
C LEU A 278 10.68 -32.57 6.27
N ALA A 279 9.38 -32.45 6.03
CA ALA A 279 8.44 -33.55 5.97
C ALA A 279 8.79 -34.55 4.86
N ASP A 280 9.09 -34.05 3.66
CA ASP A 280 9.34 -34.86 2.48
C ASP A 280 10.79 -35.39 2.40
N GLY A 281 11.79 -34.50 2.57
CA GLY A 281 13.19 -34.81 2.31
C GLY A 281 14.08 -34.86 3.56
N GLY A 282 13.48 -34.73 4.77
CA GLY A 282 14.20 -34.72 6.06
C GLY A 282 15.07 -33.48 6.28
N LEU A 283 15.92 -33.54 7.30
CA LEU A 283 16.70 -32.40 7.80
C LEU A 283 17.61 -31.77 6.72
N GLY A 284 18.24 -32.60 5.88
CA GLY A 284 19.12 -32.10 4.81
C GLY A 284 18.39 -31.20 3.83
N THR A 285 17.23 -31.63 3.32
CA THR A 285 16.38 -30.86 2.40
C THR A 285 15.83 -29.61 3.08
N ALA A 286 15.43 -29.70 4.36
CA ALA A 286 14.96 -28.56 5.14
C ALA A 286 16.03 -27.47 5.32
N LEU A 287 17.30 -27.86 5.58
CA LEU A 287 18.40 -26.91 5.71
C LEU A 287 18.70 -26.21 4.38
N TRP A 288 18.63 -26.93 3.26
CA TRP A 288 18.76 -26.30 1.93
C TRP A 288 17.60 -25.38 1.63
N ALA A 289 16.36 -25.78 1.93
CA ALA A 289 15.19 -24.93 1.77
C ALA A 289 15.29 -23.65 2.63
N LEU A 290 15.71 -23.76 3.88
CA LEU A 290 15.98 -22.63 4.75
C LEU A 290 17.08 -21.72 4.15
N GLY A 291 18.15 -22.29 3.64
CA GLY A 291 19.21 -21.54 2.94
C GLY A 291 18.68 -20.75 1.73
N ILE A 292 17.81 -21.37 0.91
CA ILE A 292 17.17 -20.71 -0.22
C ILE A 292 16.27 -19.56 0.27
N VAL A 293 15.41 -19.81 1.25
CA VAL A 293 14.53 -18.77 1.81
C VAL A 293 15.35 -17.60 2.33
N LEU A 294 16.38 -17.85 3.14
CA LEU A 294 17.24 -16.80 3.68
C LEU A 294 18.00 -16.04 2.59
N ALA A 295 18.48 -16.72 1.54
CA ALA A 295 19.14 -16.09 0.42
C ALA A 295 18.17 -15.16 -0.35
N VAL A 296 16.94 -15.62 -0.62
CA VAL A 296 15.91 -14.79 -1.26
C VAL A 296 15.55 -13.59 -0.40
N GLN A 297 15.36 -13.76 0.91
CA GLN A 297 15.10 -12.66 1.83
C GLN A 297 16.27 -11.65 1.90
N ALA A 298 17.51 -12.13 1.82
CA ALA A 298 18.68 -11.26 1.76
C ALA A 298 18.71 -10.45 0.43
N ILE A 299 18.36 -11.07 -0.70
CA ILE A 299 18.23 -10.40 -1.98
C ILE A 299 17.09 -9.38 -1.95
N GLU A 300 15.94 -9.77 -1.41
CA GLU A 300 14.79 -8.87 -1.23
C GLU A 300 15.19 -7.60 -0.47
N GLY A 301 15.72 -7.74 0.75
CA GLY A 301 16.03 -6.60 1.62
C GLY A 301 17.16 -5.71 1.11
N ASN A 302 18.22 -6.31 0.52
CA ASN A 302 19.41 -5.57 0.13
C ASN A 302 19.40 -5.08 -1.34
N VAL A 303 18.62 -5.72 -2.21
CA VAL A 303 18.60 -5.41 -3.65
C VAL A 303 17.21 -4.99 -4.13
N LEU A 304 16.19 -5.84 -3.94
CA LEU A 304 14.88 -5.60 -4.53
C LEU A 304 14.17 -4.40 -3.90
N GLN A 305 14.17 -4.31 -2.58
CA GLN A 305 13.52 -3.18 -1.89
C GLN A 305 14.15 -1.83 -2.27
N PRO A 306 15.48 -1.62 -2.20
CA PRO A 306 16.09 -0.36 -2.62
C PRO A 306 15.86 -0.02 -4.10
N VAL A 307 15.90 -1.02 -5.00
CA VAL A 307 15.75 -0.80 -6.44
C VAL A 307 14.30 -0.52 -6.83
N ILE A 308 13.35 -1.27 -6.28
CA ILE A 308 11.95 -1.24 -6.70
C ILE A 308 11.17 -0.17 -5.93
N GLN A 309 11.40 -0.06 -4.62
CA GLN A 309 10.63 0.85 -3.74
C GLN A 309 11.28 2.23 -3.54
N SER A 310 12.50 2.47 -4.00
CA SER A 310 13.19 3.76 -3.85
C SER A 310 12.45 4.97 -4.45
N ARG A 311 11.46 4.73 -5.30
CA ARG A 311 10.63 5.76 -5.97
C ARG A 311 9.28 5.98 -5.30
N THR A 312 8.96 5.21 -4.26
CA THR A 312 7.69 5.32 -3.51
C THR A 312 7.88 6.15 -2.24
N VAL A 313 6.83 6.30 -1.46
CA VAL A 313 6.89 7.03 -0.19
C VAL A 313 7.75 6.22 0.78
N GLU A 314 8.86 6.81 1.24
CA GLU A 314 9.74 6.21 2.24
C GLU A 314 9.02 6.16 3.60
N LEU A 315 8.43 4.99 3.90
CA LEU A 315 7.87 4.71 5.21
C LEU A 315 8.97 4.19 6.14
N HIS A 316 9.09 4.78 7.31
CA HIS A 316 10.01 4.23 8.32
C HIS A 316 9.54 2.81 8.73
N PRO A 317 10.42 1.81 8.82
CA PRO A 317 10.04 0.43 9.16
C PRO A 317 9.17 0.32 10.42
N GLY A 318 9.45 1.12 11.44
CA GLY A 318 8.64 1.18 12.65
C GLY A 318 7.20 1.62 12.40
N THR A 319 6.97 2.54 11.47
CA THR A 319 5.61 2.96 11.08
C THR A 319 4.85 1.81 10.39
N ILE A 320 5.54 1.04 9.56
CA ILE A 320 4.98 -0.13 8.90
C ILE A 320 4.54 -1.17 9.95
N MET A 321 5.42 -1.49 10.91
CA MET A 321 5.10 -2.45 11.97
C MET A 321 3.89 -2.01 12.80
N VAL A 322 3.87 -0.76 13.25
CA VAL A 322 2.74 -0.21 14.02
C VAL A 322 1.44 -0.23 13.19
N ALA A 323 1.52 0.15 11.91
CA ALA A 323 0.36 0.12 11.02
C ALA A 323 -0.19 -1.28 10.83
N VAL A 324 0.69 -2.29 10.63
CA VAL A 324 0.28 -3.70 10.46
C VAL A 324 -0.36 -4.24 11.74
N VAL A 325 0.23 -3.98 12.92
CA VAL A 325 -0.35 -4.40 14.21
C VAL A 325 -1.70 -3.72 14.46
N ALA A 326 -1.80 -2.41 14.23
CA ALA A 326 -3.06 -1.69 14.37
C ALA A 326 -4.11 -2.19 13.38
N GLY A 327 -3.73 -2.37 12.12
CA GLY A 327 -4.61 -2.89 11.07
C GLY A 327 -5.13 -4.30 11.40
N SER A 328 -4.25 -5.19 11.88
CA SER A 328 -4.63 -6.54 12.29
C SER A 328 -5.63 -6.55 13.45
N GLY A 329 -5.47 -5.65 14.41
CA GLY A 329 -6.41 -5.48 15.52
C GLY A 329 -7.79 -4.97 15.08
N ILE A 330 -7.86 -4.20 14.00
CA ILE A 330 -9.11 -3.60 13.48
C ILE A 330 -9.89 -4.59 12.60
N ALA A 331 -9.23 -5.23 11.64
CA ALA A 331 -9.89 -6.05 10.62
C ALA A 331 -9.15 -7.38 10.34
N GLY A 332 -8.40 -7.88 11.31
CA GLY A 332 -7.67 -9.16 11.17
C GLY A 332 -6.63 -9.12 10.04
N ILE A 333 -6.49 -10.24 9.34
CA ILE A 333 -5.53 -10.40 8.22
C ILE A 333 -5.77 -9.36 7.13
N ILE A 334 -7.03 -9.07 6.81
CA ILE A 334 -7.39 -8.05 5.80
C ILE A 334 -6.91 -6.66 6.25
N GLY A 335 -7.10 -6.33 7.52
CA GLY A 335 -6.61 -5.06 8.07
C GLY A 335 -5.08 -4.93 8.03
N ALA A 336 -4.35 -6.01 8.33
CA ALA A 336 -2.89 -6.05 8.21
C ALA A 336 -2.43 -5.80 6.76
N LEU A 337 -3.07 -6.45 5.80
CA LEU A 337 -2.80 -6.30 4.36
C LEU A 337 -3.06 -4.88 3.85
N LEU A 338 -4.14 -4.26 4.31
CA LEU A 338 -4.54 -2.90 3.88
C LEU A 338 -3.78 -1.79 4.60
N ALA A 339 -3.15 -2.06 5.74
CA ALA A 339 -2.55 -1.05 6.61
C ALA A 339 -1.48 -0.21 5.91
N VAL A 340 -0.53 -0.86 5.24
CA VAL A 340 0.61 -0.18 4.62
C VAL A 340 0.20 0.68 3.41
N PRO A 341 -0.61 0.16 2.45
CA PRO A 341 -1.11 0.99 1.35
C PRO A 341 -1.92 2.21 1.82
N VAL A 342 -2.74 2.04 2.86
CA VAL A 342 -3.53 3.14 3.44
C VAL A 342 -2.61 4.18 4.10
N CYS A 343 -1.58 3.76 4.83
CA CYS A 343 -0.57 4.66 5.37
C CYS A 343 0.19 5.41 4.25
N ALA A 344 0.56 4.72 3.16
CA ALA A 344 1.21 5.34 2.01
C ALA A 344 0.32 6.42 1.38
N ALA A 345 -0.98 6.13 1.20
CA ALA A 345 -1.96 7.10 0.74
C ALA A 345 -2.06 8.32 1.67
N GLY A 346 -2.15 8.08 2.99
CA GLY A 346 -2.20 9.14 4.00
C GLY A 346 -0.98 10.06 3.97
N LEU A 347 0.23 9.50 3.84
CA LEU A 347 1.46 10.30 3.68
C LEU A 347 1.48 11.06 2.35
N GLY A 348 0.92 10.49 1.29
CA GLY A 348 0.70 11.19 0.03
C GLY A 348 -0.13 12.45 0.22
N VAL A 349 -1.25 12.37 0.94
CA VAL A 349 -2.10 13.52 1.30
C VAL A 349 -1.32 14.55 2.13
N VAL A 350 -0.63 14.11 3.19
CA VAL A 350 0.15 15.00 4.05
C VAL A 350 1.23 15.74 3.26
N SER A 351 1.86 15.11 2.27
CA SER A 351 2.88 15.74 1.43
C SER A 351 2.31 16.93 0.63
N VAL A 352 1.07 16.80 0.11
CA VAL A 352 0.39 17.89 -0.59
C VAL A 352 0.04 19.02 0.36
N LEU A 353 -0.52 18.71 1.53
CA LEU A 353 -0.93 19.71 2.51
C LEU A 353 0.27 20.49 3.09
N ARG A 354 1.45 19.88 3.15
CA ARG A 354 2.71 20.53 3.57
C ARG A 354 3.37 21.34 2.44
N GLY A 355 2.78 21.40 1.24
CA GLY A 355 3.34 22.13 0.11
C GLY A 355 4.63 21.52 -0.46
N ALA A 356 4.90 20.23 -0.18
CA ALA A 356 6.04 19.55 -0.76
C ALA A 356 5.86 19.42 -2.27
N PRO A 357 6.80 19.90 -3.13
CA PRO A 357 6.66 19.81 -4.58
C PRO A 357 6.59 18.34 -4.98
N GLY A 358 5.46 17.95 -5.60
CA GLY A 358 5.29 16.60 -6.14
C GLY A 358 6.40 16.30 -7.15
N ARG A 359 7.14 15.21 -6.95
CA ARG A 359 8.22 14.73 -7.84
C ARG A 359 7.77 14.36 -9.26
N GLY A 360 6.53 14.68 -9.65
CA GLY A 360 5.92 14.23 -10.91
C GLY A 360 5.58 15.30 -11.95
N ARG A 361 5.62 16.59 -11.64
CA ARG A 361 5.34 17.61 -12.64
C ARG A 361 6.64 18.02 -13.33
N ARG A 362 7.03 17.30 -14.39
CA ARG A 362 7.87 17.91 -15.43
C ARG A 362 7.10 19.12 -15.96
N PRO A 363 7.67 20.33 -15.95
CA PRO A 363 7.03 21.44 -16.65
C PRO A 363 6.95 21.06 -18.12
N ASP A 364 5.74 21.13 -18.67
CA ASP A 364 5.53 21.05 -20.12
C ASP A 364 6.41 22.10 -20.79
N ARG A 365 7.45 21.63 -21.44
CA ARG A 365 8.42 22.41 -22.20
C ARG A 365 7.91 22.65 -23.62
N ASN A 366 6.59 22.87 -23.77
CA ASN A 366 5.96 23.25 -25.02
C ASN A 366 4.96 24.40 -24.80
N GLY A 367 5.49 25.53 -24.32
CA GLY A 367 4.88 26.84 -24.52
C GLY A 367 5.66 27.57 -25.60
N GLY A 368 5.57 27.06 -26.81
CA GLY A 368 6.05 27.79 -27.99
C GLY A 368 5.32 29.11 -28.09
N GLY A 369 6.06 30.21 -27.94
CA GLY A 369 5.59 31.53 -28.12
C GLY A 369 5.01 31.73 -29.53
N VAL A 370 3.81 32.29 -29.59
CA VAL A 370 3.33 33.00 -30.77
C VAL A 370 3.37 34.47 -30.43
N ASN A 371 4.33 35.10 -31.05
CA ASN A 371 4.47 36.56 -31.15
C ASN A 371 3.27 37.20 -31.86
N GLY A 372 2.72 38.22 -31.24
CA GLY A 372 1.96 39.26 -31.91
C GLY A 372 2.77 40.54 -31.84
N GLY A 373 3.15 41.04 -33.01
CA GLY A 373 3.97 42.21 -33.16
C GLY A 373 3.23 43.56 -32.98
N ALA A 374 4.00 44.61 -32.79
CA ALA A 374 3.78 45.99 -33.23
C ALA A 374 5.10 46.74 -33.08
N VAL A 375 5.74 47.07 -34.16
CA VAL A 375 5.94 48.36 -34.83
C VAL A 375 6.14 49.59 -33.91
N ASN A 376 7.35 50.15 -33.96
CA ASN A 376 7.78 51.54 -34.26
C ASN A 376 9.16 51.78 -33.67
N GLY A 377 10.18 52.12 -34.45
CA GLY A 377 10.40 53.41 -35.09
C GLY A 377 11.52 54.16 -34.40
N GLY A 378 12.60 54.46 -35.14
CA GLY A 378 13.51 55.54 -34.82
C GLY A 378 14.97 55.16 -34.62
N ALA A 379 15.74 55.06 -35.64
CA ALA A 379 16.72 56.03 -36.16
C ALA A 379 18.02 56.22 -35.36
N VAL A 380 19.12 55.97 -36.08
CA VAL A 380 20.33 56.78 -36.35
C VAL A 380 21.61 56.52 -35.52
N ASN A 381 22.64 56.30 -36.35
CA ASN A 381 24.12 56.55 -36.18
C ASN A 381 24.89 55.62 -35.25
N GLY A 382 25.94 54.97 -35.69
CA GLY A 382 27.05 55.44 -36.51
C GLY A 382 28.32 55.00 -35.84
N GLY A 383 29.27 54.41 -36.52
CA GLY A 383 30.61 54.27 -35.99
C GLY A 383 31.25 52.89 -36.25
N ALA A 384 31.90 52.87 -37.38
CA ALA A 384 32.94 51.92 -37.76
C ALA A 384 34.11 51.86 -36.79
N VAL A 385 34.84 50.75 -36.74
CA VAL A 385 36.26 50.61 -36.97
C VAL A 385 36.71 49.16 -36.67
N ALA A 386 37.08 48.51 -37.75
CA ALA A 386 38.30 47.72 -38.03
C ALA A 386 38.96 46.86 -36.96
N GLY A 387 39.13 45.61 -37.28
CA GLY A 387 39.97 44.49 -37.01
C GLY A 387 41.35 44.72 -36.39
N PRO A 388 42.30 43.76 -36.38
CA PRO A 388 42.37 42.46 -37.09
C PRO A 388 42.77 41.26 -36.21
N ALA A 389 42.91 40.12 -36.90
CA ALA A 389 43.43 38.83 -36.58
C ALA A 389 44.81 38.79 -35.89
N VAL A 390 45.10 37.66 -35.18
CA VAL A 390 46.35 36.85 -35.09
C VAL A 390 45.95 35.59 -34.31
N GLU A 391 45.89 34.39 -34.89
CA GLU A 391 46.91 33.38 -35.12
C GLU A 391 47.72 32.94 -33.90
N GLY A 392 47.74 31.62 -33.67
CA GLY A 392 48.87 30.95 -33.05
C GLY A 392 48.54 29.83 -32.07
N ARG A 393 48.49 28.58 -32.55
CA ARG A 393 49.37 27.42 -32.26
C ARG A 393 49.46 26.90 -30.82
N GLN A 394 49.17 25.60 -30.77
CA GLN A 394 49.96 24.47 -30.25
C GLN A 394 50.46 24.58 -28.77
N GLU A 395 50.02 23.68 -27.90
CA GLU A 395 50.55 22.31 -27.74
C GLU A 395 49.49 21.42 -27.05
#